data_ee48b792a99ecbe66478cc18d50cac41
#
_entry.id   ee48b792a99ecbe66478cc18d50cac41
#
_cell.length_a   1.000
_cell.length_b   1.000
_cell.length_c   1.000
_cell.angle_alpha   90.00
_cell.angle_beta   90.00
_cell.angle_gamma   90.00
#
_symmetry.space_group_name_H-M   'P 1'
#
loop_
_entity.id
_entity.type
_entity.pdbx_description
1 polymer ?
#
loop_
_entity_poly.entity_id
_entity_poly.type
_entity_poly.pdbx_seq_one_letter_code
_entity_poly.pdbx_strand_id
1 'polypeptide(L)'
;MTRNIFTRRDLLAASLATAFAPSCASAQARKLRVGVLRLSSSGAVFLAQDLGFFRDAGLEVELVFFAAAQPIAVAAASGDIDIGVTAFTAGLFNLAGKGALSIIAGQAREVPGFPLDAFLATNKPNGDALKKPQDIRGKRIGITQVGSSFHFVSGLVAEKYKFPLSEVTFVPLQSMGNIVSALQGGSVDGAVLPATVANGALASGAARLLGWGSDEAPWQIGAAFASAKIKADEKAIGDFLAAYRRGCKLFHDKLDQKGAPETERGPLLETIARYTQQKPEDVAATLAYVEPDAKLDLPNVAHQIEWYQGQGFVDKGFGLEQVLDRRFVKG
;
A
#
# COMPACT_ATOMS: atom_id res chain seq x y z
N MET A 1 -50.25 -56.88 50.37
CA MET A 1 -49.34 -57.40 49.36
C MET A 1 -49.95 -57.22 47.96
N THR A 2 -49.63 -56.15 47.25
CA THR A 2 -50.11 -55.90 45.89
C THR A 2 -48.85 -55.63 44.99
N ARG A 3 -48.56 -56.57 44.12
CA ARG A 3 -47.47 -56.52 43.11
C ARG A 3 -47.96 -55.68 41.97
N ASN A 4 -47.31 -54.53 41.73
CA ASN A 4 -47.41 -53.81 40.46
C ASN A 4 -46.53 -54.48 39.37
N ILE A 5 -47.17 -54.98 38.31
CA ILE A 5 -46.54 -55.59 37.17
C ILE A 5 -46.43 -54.45 36.12
N PHE A 6 -45.23 -53.94 35.91
CA PHE A 6 -44.94 -53.08 34.78
C PHE A 6 -44.87 -53.93 33.50
N THR A 7 -45.72 -53.65 32.54
CA THR A 7 -45.76 -54.33 31.26
C THR A 7 -44.73 -53.78 30.29
N ARG A 8 -44.17 -54.66 29.45
CA ARG A 8 -43.13 -54.36 28.44
C ARG A 8 -43.55 -53.33 27.37
N ARG A 9 -44.73 -52.71 27.45
CA ARG A 9 -45.23 -51.74 26.49
C ARG A 9 -44.96 -50.26 26.91
N ASP A 10 -44.57 -50.04 28.17
CA ASP A 10 -44.33 -48.67 28.65
C ASP A 10 -42.87 -48.20 28.46
N LEU A 11 -42.02 -49.05 27.89
CA LEU A 11 -40.60 -48.78 27.63
C LEU A 11 -40.25 -48.33 26.17
N LEU A 12 -41.29 -48.11 25.34
CA LEU A 12 -41.06 -47.75 23.92
C LEU A 12 -41.51 -46.34 23.52
N ALA A 13 -41.85 -45.46 24.48
CA ALA A 13 -42.32 -44.11 24.21
C ALA A 13 -41.33 -43.00 24.66
N ALA A 14 -40.09 -43.34 25.07
CA ALA A 14 -39.12 -42.37 25.61
C ALA A 14 -37.80 -42.30 24.82
N SER A 15 -37.83 -42.35 23.48
CA SER A 15 -36.62 -42.16 22.72
C SER A 15 -36.97 -41.73 21.32
N LEU A 16 -37.16 -40.42 21.08
CA LEU A 16 -36.89 -39.67 19.82
C LEU A 16 -37.18 -38.18 20.03
N ALA A 17 -36.50 -37.55 20.99
CA ALA A 17 -36.26 -36.12 20.98
C ALA A 17 -34.75 -35.90 20.88
N THR A 18 -34.18 -36.34 19.77
CA THR A 18 -32.87 -35.82 19.34
C THR A 18 -33.07 -34.37 18.95
N ALA A 19 -32.73 -33.48 19.89
CA ALA A 19 -32.62 -32.08 19.64
C ALA A 19 -31.63 -31.86 18.48
N PHE A 20 -32.16 -31.48 17.33
CA PHE A 20 -31.40 -30.79 16.28
C PHE A 20 -30.97 -29.46 16.89
N ALA A 21 -29.90 -29.43 17.69
CA ALA A 21 -29.16 -28.22 17.92
C ALA A 21 -28.59 -27.81 16.52
N PRO A 22 -28.92 -26.62 16.00
CA PRO A 22 -28.23 -26.15 14.79
C PRO A 22 -26.77 -26.09 15.17
N SER A 23 -25.97 -26.97 14.57
CA SER A 23 -24.52 -26.88 14.61
C SER A 23 -24.23 -25.55 13.90
N CYS A 24 -23.99 -24.47 14.68
CA CYS A 24 -23.31 -23.31 14.17
C CYS A 24 -21.91 -23.78 13.77
N ALA A 25 -21.81 -24.34 12.56
CA ALA A 25 -20.52 -24.51 11.92
C ALA A 25 -19.93 -23.12 11.85
N SER A 26 -19.03 -22.80 12.77
CA SER A 26 -18.19 -21.61 12.67
C SER A 26 -17.52 -21.71 11.31
N ALA A 27 -18.00 -20.91 10.35
CA ALA A 27 -17.39 -20.85 9.03
C ALA A 27 -15.91 -20.51 9.29
N GLN A 28 -15.02 -21.43 8.93
CA GLN A 28 -13.58 -21.24 9.12
C GLN A 28 -13.17 -19.96 8.39
N ALA A 29 -12.56 -19.03 9.11
CA ALA A 29 -12.13 -17.76 8.56
C ALA A 29 -11.24 -18.00 7.32
N ARG A 30 -11.51 -17.28 6.25
CA ARG A 30 -10.73 -17.37 5.00
C ARG A 30 -9.36 -16.74 5.24
N LYS A 31 -8.29 -17.51 5.05
CA LYS A 31 -6.91 -17.01 5.18
C LYS A 31 -6.50 -16.23 3.94
N LEU A 32 -5.94 -15.04 4.13
CA LEU A 32 -5.36 -14.20 3.08
C LEU A 32 -3.98 -13.70 3.50
N ARG A 33 -3.02 -13.76 2.58
CA ARG A 33 -1.71 -13.15 2.73
C ARG A 33 -1.69 -11.81 1.98
N VAL A 34 -1.43 -10.73 2.71
CA VAL A 34 -1.48 -9.36 2.18
C VAL A 34 -0.10 -8.72 2.25
N GLY A 35 0.48 -8.45 1.08
CA GLY A 35 1.79 -7.79 0.96
C GLY A 35 1.69 -6.28 1.15
N VAL A 36 2.52 -5.73 2.03
CA VAL A 36 2.54 -4.29 2.36
C VAL A 36 3.97 -3.79 2.63
N LEU A 37 4.12 -2.47 2.66
CA LEU A 37 5.33 -1.79 3.15
C LEU A 37 5.10 -1.24 4.56
N ARG A 38 6.16 -1.09 5.35
CA ARG A 38 6.13 -0.42 6.68
C ARG A 38 6.13 1.10 6.51
N LEU A 39 5.09 1.64 5.86
CA LEU A 39 4.95 3.06 5.56
C LEU A 39 3.60 3.58 6.06
N SER A 40 3.52 4.87 6.35
CA SER A 40 2.26 5.55 6.72
C SER A 40 1.18 5.41 5.64
N SER A 41 1.57 5.32 4.36
CA SER A 41 0.66 5.05 3.24
C SER A 41 -0.06 3.70 3.30
N SER A 42 0.44 2.74 4.09
CA SER A 42 -0.24 1.46 4.39
C SER A 42 -1.15 1.54 5.62
N GLY A 43 -1.28 2.71 6.25
CA GLY A 43 -1.98 2.91 7.53
C GLY A 43 -3.43 2.41 7.53
N ALA A 44 -4.16 2.58 6.43
CA ALA A 44 -5.53 2.08 6.31
C ALA A 44 -5.62 0.54 6.45
N VAL A 45 -4.63 -0.19 5.91
CA VAL A 45 -4.54 -1.66 6.08
C VAL A 45 -4.21 -2.00 7.52
N PHE A 46 -3.30 -1.27 8.16
CA PHE A 46 -2.91 -1.48 9.56
C PHE A 46 -4.08 -1.25 10.51
N LEU A 47 -4.86 -0.19 10.29
CA LEU A 47 -6.06 0.09 11.06
C LEU A 47 -7.12 -1.01 10.85
N ALA A 48 -7.34 -1.45 9.61
CA ALA A 48 -8.28 -2.54 9.33
C ALA A 48 -7.88 -3.85 10.01
N GLN A 49 -6.58 -4.14 10.08
CA GLN A 49 -6.05 -5.32 10.76
C GLN A 49 -6.19 -5.21 12.27
N ASP A 50 -5.71 -4.14 12.87
CA ASP A 50 -5.62 -3.98 14.32
C ASP A 50 -6.99 -3.83 14.98
N LEU A 51 -7.91 -3.10 14.33
CA LEU A 51 -9.27 -2.90 14.80
C LEU A 51 -10.21 -4.07 14.45
N GLY A 52 -9.69 -5.14 13.85
CA GLY A 52 -10.43 -6.36 13.59
C GLY A 52 -11.42 -6.28 12.42
N PHE A 53 -11.33 -5.28 11.52
CA PHE A 53 -12.25 -5.16 10.40
C PHE A 53 -12.17 -6.35 9.44
N PHE A 54 -10.98 -6.91 9.23
CA PHE A 54 -10.82 -8.14 8.46
C PHE A 54 -11.46 -9.33 9.15
N ARG A 55 -11.28 -9.48 10.47
CA ARG A 55 -11.91 -10.55 11.25
C ARG A 55 -13.43 -10.44 11.22
N ASP A 56 -14.00 -9.23 11.35
CA ASP A 56 -15.45 -8.99 11.26
C ASP A 56 -16.00 -9.40 9.87
N ALA A 57 -15.17 -9.30 8.82
CA ALA A 57 -15.50 -9.75 7.46
C ALA A 57 -15.25 -11.27 7.25
N GLY A 58 -14.93 -12.03 8.30
CA GLY A 58 -14.66 -13.47 8.21
C GLY A 58 -13.28 -13.82 7.62
N LEU A 59 -12.34 -12.88 7.65
CA LEU A 59 -10.99 -13.06 7.11
C LEU A 59 -9.96 -13.18 8.23
N GLU A 60 -9.01 -14.10 8.05
CA GLU A 60 -7.75 -14.20 8.78
C GLU A 60 -6.64 -13.64 7.89
N VAL A 61 -6.24 -12.38 8.12
CA VAL A 61 -5.24 -11.70 7.30
C VAL A 61 -3.87 -11.80 7.94
N GLU A 62 -2.89 -12.33 7.18
CA GLU A 62 -1.46 -12.28 7.47
C GLU A 62 -0.82 -11.16 6.67
N LEU A 63 -0.25 -10.15 7.35
CA LEU A 63 0.51 -9.08 6.71
C LEU A 63 1.94 -9.54 6.42
N VAL A 64 2.33 -9.54 5.14
CA VAL A 64 3.67 -9.87 4.67
C VAL A 64 4.39 -8.57 4.32
N PHE A 65 5.50 -8.29 5.01
CA PHE A 65 6.25 -7.04 4.85
C PHE A 65 7.40 -7.17 3.87
N PHE A 66 7.54 -6.17 3.00
CA PHE A 66 8.57 -6.11 1.96
C PHE A 66 9.42 -4.84 2.10
N ALA A 67 10.62 -4.84 1.51
CA ALA A 67 11.55 -3.71 1.53
C ALA A 67 11.35 -2.71 0.38
N ALA A 68 10.56 -3.06 -0.64
CA ALA A 68 10.24 -2.22 -1.79
C ALA A 68 8.92 -2.66 -2.46
N ALA A 69 8.34 -1.82 -3.30
CA ALA A 69 7.03 -2.05 -3.93
C ALA A 69 7.06 -3.20 -4.97
N GLN A 70 8.07 -3.24 -5.82
CA GLN A 70 8.14 -4.24 -6.91
C GLN A 70 8.13 -5.69 -6.42
N PRO A 71 8.85 -6.09 -5.36
CA PRO A 71 8.76 -7.45 -4.81
C PRO A 71 7.36 -7.87 -4.40
N ILE A 72 6.48 -6.94 -3.97
CA ILE A 72 5.08 -7.23 -3.64
C ILE A 72 4.31 -7.65 -4.90
N ALA A 73 4.50 -6.93 -6.01
CA ALA A 73 3.86 -7.28 -7.28
C ALA A 73 4.33 -8.65 -7.81
N VAL A 74 5.63 -8.95 -7.65
CA VAL A 74 6.20 -10.26 -8.01
C VAL A 74 5.62 -11.37 -7.13
N ALA A 75 5.56 -11.18 -5.81
CA ALA A 75 4.99 -12.15 -4.88
C ALA A 75 3.50 -12.41 -5.12
N ALA A 76 2.73 -11.38 -5.54
CA ALA A 76 1.34 -11.57 -5.96
C ALA A 76 1.25 -12.36 -7.27
N ALA A 77 2.09 -12.06 -8.25
CA ALA A 77 2.10 -12.75 -9.52
C ALA A 77 2.51 -14.24 -9.40
N SER A 78 3.43 -14.57 -8.47
CA SER A 78 3.82 -15.95 -8.16
C SER A 78 2.77 -16.70 -7.30
N GLY A 79 1.83 -15.99 -6.68
CA GLY A 79 0.85 -16.54 -5.75
C GLY A 79 1.37 -16.76 -4.32
N ASP A 80 2.53 -16.18 -3.98
CA ASP A 80 3.08 -16.20 -2.61
C ASP A 80 2.29 -15.30 -1.66
N ILE A 81 1.62 -14.28 -2.19
CA ILE A 81 0.60 -13.48 -1.52
C ILE A 81 -0.67 -13.43 -2.35
N ASP A 82 -1.81 -13.22 -1.70
CA ASP A 82 -3.11 -13.16 -2.36
C ASP A 82 -3.43 -11.74 -2.84
N ILE A 83 -3.12 -10.73 -2.02
CA ILE A 83 -3.37 -9.31 -2.29
C ILE A 83 -2.11 -8.52 -1.98
N GLY A 84 -1.77 -7.55 -2.83
CA GLY A 84 -0.74 -6.55 -2.55
C GLY A 84 -1.37 -5.17 -2.38
N VAL A 85 -0.82 -4.36 -1.45
CA VAL A 85 -1.21 -2.93 -1.28
C VAL A 85 0.07 -2.11 -1.25
N THR A 86 0.41 -1.45 -2.37
CA THR A 86 1.66 -0.72 -2.51
C THR A 86 1.65 0.25 -3.70
N ALA A 87 2.75 1.01 -3.83
CA ALA A 87 2.96 1.97 -4.92
C ALA A 87 2.98 1.29 -6.30
N PHE A 88 2.53 2.01 -7.32
CA PHE A 88 2.65 1.60 -8.71
C PHE A 88 4.12 1.53 -9.15
N THR A 89 4.40 0.55 -10.01
CA THR A 89 5.70 0.37 -10.66
C THR A 89 5.48 -0.12 -12.10
N ALA A 90 6.43 0.10 -12.97
CA ALA A 90 6.40 -0.44 -14.33
C ALA A 90 6.19 -1.97 -14.35
N GLY A 91 6.86 -2.68 -13.43
CA GLY A 91 6.72 -4.12 -13.32
C GLY A 91 5.34 -4.56 -12.83
N LEU A 92 4.68 -3.79 -11.93
CA LEU A 92 3.29 -4.05 -11.55
C LEU A 92 2.36 -3.93 -12.77
N PHE A 93 2.49 -2.85 -13.54
CA PHE A 93 1.67 -2.67 -14.75
C PHE A 93 1.92 -3.76 -15.79
N ASN A 94 3.17 -4.18 -16.03
CA ASN A 94 3.48 -5.28 -16.93
C ASN A 94 2.86 -6.62 -16.48
N LEU A 95 2.91 -6.92 -15.18
CA LEU A 95 2.29 -8.12 -14.62
C LEU A 95 0.76 -8.06 -14.71
N ALA A 96 0.17 -6.89 -14.47
CA ALA A 96 -1.27 -6.68 -14.60
C ALA A 96 -1.72 -6.77 -16.07
N GLY A 97 -1.01 -6.16 -17.00
CA GLY A 97 -1.27 -6.24 -18.43
C GLY A 97 -1.21 -7.67 -18.99
N LYS A 98 -0.39 -8.53 -18.37
CA LYS A 98 -0.31 -9.98 -18.66
C LYS A 98 -1.34 -10.82 -17.90
N GLY A 99 -2.22 -10.20 -17.10
CA GLY A 99 -3.26 -10.88 -16.33
C GLY A 99 -2.78 -11.65 -15.09
N ALA A 100 -1.49 -11.51 -14.70
CA ALA A 100 -0.95 -12.15 -13.51
C ALA A 100 -1.48 -11.56 -12.20
N LEU A 101 -1.95 -10.31 -12.25
CA LEU A 101 -2.64 -9.63 -11.17
C LEU A 101 -3.65 -8.62 -11.73
N SER A 102 -4.55 -8.09 -10.89
CA SER A 102 -5.51 -7.06 -11.30
C SER A 102 -5.68 -6.03 -10.21
N ILE A 103 -5.73 -4.75 -10.57
CA ILE A 103 -5.97 -3.65 -9.64
C ILE A 103 -7.44 -3.69 -9.21
N ILE A 104 -7.69 -3.63 -7.89
CA ILE A 104 -9.03 -3.77 -7.29
C ILE A 104 -9.49 -2.55 -6.48
N ALA A 105 -8.55 -1.68 -6.03
CA ALA A 105 -8.87 -0.44 -5.31
C ALA A 105 -7.67 0.51 -5.28
N GLY A 106 -7.89 1.77 -4.93
CA GLY A 106 -6.83 2.73 -4.66
C GLY A 106 -6.17 2.51 -3.29
N GLN A 107 -4.93 3.03 -3.17
CA GLN A 107 -4.23 3.17 -1.90
C GLN A 107 -4.19 4.65 -1.51
N ALA A 108 -3.01 5.24 -1.41
CA ALA A 108 -2.79 6.62 -1.06
C ALA A 108 -2.56 7.50 -2.31
N ARG A 109 -2.75 8.79 -2.12
CA ARG A 109 -2.40 9.82 -3.10
C ARG A 109 -1.41 10.81 -2.50
N GLU A 110 -0.55 11.34 -3.31
CA GLU A 110 0.28 12.48 -2.98
C GLU A 110 -0.43 13.74 -3.48
N VAL A 111 -0.82 14.62 -2.55
CA VAL A 111 -1.52 15.85 -2.84
C VAL A 111 -0.97 16.99 -1.97
N PRO A 112 -1.14 18.27 -2.34
CA PRO A 112 -0.69 19.39 -1.52
C PRO A 112 -1.19 19.31 -0.08
N GLY A 113 -0.27 19.46 0.89
CA GLY A 113 -0.57 19.34 2.32
C GLY A 113 -0.44 17.93 2.91
N PHE A 114 -0.21 16.92 2.07
CA PHE A 114 0.06 15.54 2.47
C PHE A 114 1.37 15.05 1.81
N PRO A 115 2.53 15.44 2.36
CA PRO A 115 3.83 15.10 1.79
C PRO A 115 4.10 13.61 1.94
N LEU A 116 4.42 12.94 0.85
CA LEU A 116 4.68 11.52 0.85
C LEU A 116 6.06 11.17 0.31
N ASP A 117 6.46 11.67 -0.85
CA ASP A 117 7.78 11.45 -1.41
C ASP A 117 8.69 12.67 -1.22
N ALA A 118 9.80 12.48 -0.48
CA ALA A 118 10.81 13.48 -0.22
C ALA A 118 11.91 13.42 -1.28
N PHE A 119 12.20 14.54 -1.93
CA PHE A 119 13.44 14.74 -2.65
C PHE A 119 14.54 15.14 -1.65
N LEU A 120 15.61 14.38 -1.62
CA LEU A 120 16.70 14.51 -0.64
C LEU A 120 18.03 14.74 -1.35
N ALA A 121 18.90 15.54 -0.75
CA ALA A 121 20.33 15.59 -1.09
C ALA A 121 21.16 14.95 0.01
N THR A 122 22.24 14.27 -0.34
CA THR A 122 23.26 13.87 0.65
C THR A 122 23.87 15.11 1.32
N ASN A 123 24.26 14.99 2.59
CA ASN A 123 25.03 16.04 3.29
C ASN A 123 26.56 15.96 3.02
N LYS A 124 26.97 15.15 2.01
CA LYS A 124 28.35 15.13 1.51
C LYS A 124 28.54 16.21 0.43
N PRO A 125 29.77 16.62 0.12
CA PRO A 125 30.03 17.72 -0.83
C PRO A 125 29.40 17.56 -2.20
N ASN A 126 29.24 16.33 -2.70
CA ASN A 126 28.57 16.06 -3.97
C ASN A 126 27.06 16.39 -3.97
N GLY A 127 26.45 16.52 -2.81
CA GLY A 127 25.07 16.99 -2.67
C GLY A 127 24.91 18.52 -2.67
N ASP A 128 26.00 19.29 -2.52
CA ASP A 128 25.93 20.74 -2.25
C ASP A 128 25.25 21.55 -3.37
N ALA A 129 25.30 21.08 -4.62
CA ALA A 129 24.66 21.72 -5.76
C ALA A 129 23.14 21.53 -5.81
N LEU A 130 22.59 20.56 -5.06
CA LEU A 130 21.15 20.34 -5.00
C LEU A 130 20.52 21.24 -3.95
N LYS A 131 19.56 22.08 -4.30
CA LYS A 131 18.83 23.00 -3.38
C LYS A 131 17.33 22.78 -3.43
N LYS A 132 16.80 22.26 -4.52
CA LYS A 132 15.36 22.05 -4.79
C LYS A 132 15.18 20.85 -5.73
N PRO A 133 13.96 20.27 -5.85
CA PRO A 133 13.74 19.05 -6.61
C PRO A 133 14.23 19.08 -8.07
N GLN A 134 14.08 20.18 -8.79
CA GLN A 134 14.55 20.26 -10.19
C GLN A 134 16.08 20.24 -10.37
N ASP A 135 16.84 20.43 -9.29
CA ASP A 135 18.32 20.38 -9.37
C ASP A 135 18.86 18.92 -9.50
N ILE A 136 17.96 17.93 -9.57
CA ILE A 136 18.34 16.54 -9.89
C ILE A 136 18.90 16.36 -11.30
N ARG A 137 18.69 17.33 -12.19
CA ARG A 137 19.25 17.34 -13.53
C ARG A 137 20.79 17.24 -13.49
N GLY A 138 21.36 16.29 -14.23
CA GLY A 138 22.81 16.02 -14.26
C GLY A 138 23.36 15.37 -12.99
N LYS A 139 22.52 14.82 -12.11
CA LYS A 139 22.90 14.23 -10.82
C LYS A 139 22.63 12.73 -10.74
N ARG A 140 23.32 12.07 -9.81
CA ARG A 140 23.12 10.65 -9.47
C ARG A 140 22.05 10.56 -8.39
N ILE A 141 20.89 10.04 -8.75
CA ILE A 141 19.71 9.98 -7.86
C ILE A 141 19.40 8.53 -7.51
N GLY A 142 19.47 8.23 -6.20
CA GLY A 142 19.14 6.91 -5.65
C GLY A 142 17.64 6.62 -5.73
N ILE A 143 17.31 5.48 -6.30
CA ILE A 143 15.95 4.92 -6.37
C ILE A 143 15.98 3.44 -6.02
N THR A 144 14.83 2.83 -5.71
CA THR A 144 14.80 1.37 -5.46
C THR A 144 15.11 0.58 -6.72
N GLN A 145 14.53 0.97 -7.86
CA GLN A 145 14.78 0.35 -9.16
C GLN A 145 14.31 1.25 -10.31
N VAL A 146 14.82 0.99 -11.51
CA VAL A 146 14.30 1.60 -12.73
C VAL A 146 12.83 1.21 -12.91
N GLY A 147 11.97 2.19 -13.20
CA GLY A 147 10.52 1.98 -13.28
C GLY A 147 9.82 1.90 -11.92
N SER A 148 10.47 2.29 -10.81
CA SER A 148 9.80 2.48 -9.51
C SER A 148 8.95 3.76 -9.48
N SER A 149 8.10 3.90 -8.44
CA SER A 149 7.38 5.15 -8.15
C SER A 149 8.31 6.36 -8.01
N PHE A 150 9.50 6.16 -7.42
CA PHE A 150 10.52 7.22 -7.29
C PHE A 150 11.08 7.68 -8.64
N HIS A 151 11.17 6.75 -9.61
CA HIS A 151 11.52 7.09 -10.98
C HIS A 151 10.41 7.93 -11.62
N PHE A 152 9.14 7.54 -11.42
CA PHE A 152 7.99 8.25 -11.97
C PHE A 152 7.87 9.68 -11.40
N VAL A 153 7.93 9.87 -10.08
CA VAL A 153 7.82 11.22 -9.49
C VAL A 153 8.98 12.12 -9.90
N SER A 154 10.19 11.55 -10.12
CA SER A 154 11.31 12.29 -10.72
C SER A 154 11.02 12.69 -12.18
N GLY A 155 10.31 11.85 -12.91
CA GLY A 155 9.81 12.14 -14.25
C GLY A 155 8.82 13.31 -14.25
N LEU A 156 7.88 13.35 -13.31
CA LEU A 156 6.95 14.49 -13.17
C LEU A 156 7.69 15.80 -12.90
N VAL A 157 8.76 15.78 -12.10
CA VAL A 157 9.62 16.94 -11.89
C VAL A 157 10.31 17.34 -13.20
N ALA A 158 10.86 16.39 -13.97
CA ALA A 158 11.49 16.66 -15.24
C ALA A 158 10.52 17.27 -16.26
N GLU A 159 9.30 16.78 -16.33
CA GLU A 159 8.23 17.32 -17.18
C GLU A 159 7.85 18.75 -16.77
N LYS A 160 7.60 18.99 -15.48
CA LYS A 160 7.25 20.31 -14.93
C LYS A 160 8.31 21.36 -15.25
N TYR A 161 9.57 21.01 -15.09
CA TYR A 161 10.71 21.92 -15.30
C TYR A 161 11.36 21.81 -16.68
N LYS A 162 10.75 21.03 -17.58
CA LYS A 162 11.09 20.94 -19.01
C LYS A 162 12.55 20.58 -19.28
N PHE A 163 13.05 19.53 -18.61
CA PHE A 163 14.35 18.94 -18.92
C PHE A 163 14.22 17.45 -19.26
N PRO A 164 15.09 16.91 -20.12
CA PRO A 164 15.08 15.48 -20.46
C PRO A 164 15.41 14.62 -19.23
N LEU A 165 14.55 13.64 -18.91
CA LEU A 165 14.80 12.73 -17.79
C LEU A 165 16.11 11.93 -17.98
N SER A 166 16.55 11.72 -19.22
CA SER A 166 17.83 11.08 -19.55
C SER A 166 19.05 11.83 -19.04
N GLU A 167 18.90 13.10 -18.64
CA GLU A 167 19.98 13.86 -17.99
C GLU A 167 20.12 13.50 -16.50
N VAL A 168 19.20 12.75 -15.91
CA VAL A 168 19.31 12.24 -14.53
C VAL A 168 19.93 10.85 -14.54
N THR A 169 20.99 10.63 -13.78
CA THR A 169 21.58 9.30 -13.62
C THR A 169 20.91 8.58 -12.46
N PHE A 170 19.96 7.70 -12.73
CA PHE A 170 19.33 6.90 -11.70
C PHE A 170 20.22 5.75 -11.24
N VAL A 171 20.35 5.60 -9.90
CA VAL A 171 21.14 4.54 -9.27
C VAL A 171 20.17 3.59 -8.55
N PRO A 172 19.93 2.37 -9.10
CA PRO A 172 19.04 1.39 -8.50
C PRO A 172 19.73 0.71 -7.30
N LEU A 173 19.14 0.84 -6.11
CA LEU A 173 19.71 0.40 -4.82
C LEU A 173 18.90 -0.71 -4.14
N GLN A 174 17.83 -1.20 -4.77
CA GLN A 174 16.99 -2.35 -4.41
C GLN A 174 16.10 -2.16 -3.17
N SER A 175 16.52 -1.39 -2.17
CA SER A 175 15.74 -1.15 -0.95
C SER A 175 15.88 0.30 -0.48
N MET A 176 14.89 0.76 0.29
CA MET A 176 14.93 2.10 0.90
C MET A 176 16.10 2.23 1.91
N GLY A 177 16.42 1.16 2.64
CA GLY A 177 17.57 1.15 3.55
C GLY A 177 18.91 1.35 2.83
N ASN A 178 19.09 0.72 1.66
CA ASN A 178 20.29 0.93 0.84
C ASN A 178 20.38 2.36 0.31
N ILE A 179 19.23 2.99 -0.02
CA ILE A 179 19.21 4.40 -0.43
C ILE A 179 19.67 5.31 0.70
N VAL A 180 19.21 5.07 1.94
CA VAL A 180 19.68 5.82 3.13
C VAL A 180 21.19 5.64 3.32
N SER A 181 21.70 4.41 3.22
CA SER A 181 23.12 4.12 3.30
C SER A 181 23.93 4.83 2.19
N ALA A 182 23.39 4.88 0.97
CA ALA A 182 24.02 5.56 -0.16
C ALA A 182 24.08 7.10 0.04
N LEU A 183 23.03 7.70 0.58
CA LEU A 183 23.02 9.12 0.98
C LEU A 183 24.07 9.38 2.07
N GLN A 184 24.10 8.55 3.11
CA GLN A 184 25.05 8.67 4.20
C GLN A 184 26.50 8.54 3.75
N GLY A 185 26.76 7.63 2.82
CA GLY A 185 28.10 7.39 2.25
C GLY A 185 28.49 8.36 1.13
N GLY A 186 27.55 9.14 0.57
CA GLY A 186 27.80 10.04 -0.57
C GLY A 186 27.99 9.31 -1.90
N SER A 187 27.56 8.06 -2.03
CA SER A 187 27.61 7.32 -3.31
C SER A 187 26.56 7.77 -4.31
N VAL A 188 25.55 8.52 -3.87
CA VAL A 188 24.60 9.27 -4.70
C VAL A 188 24.63 10.75 -4.30
N ASP A 189 24.18 11.62 -5.21
CA ASP A 189 24.12 13.06 -4.95
C ASP A 189 22.80 13.44 -4.25
N GLY A 190 21.74 12.70 -4.56
CA GLY A 190 20.43 12.82 -3.95
C GLY A 190 19.64 11.51 -4.09
N ALA A 191 18.42 11.51 -3.58
CA ALA A 191 17.51 10.38 -3.68
C ALA A 191 16.06 10.82 -3.53
N VAL A 192 15.13 9.93 -3.90
CA VAL A 192 13.73 10.03 -3.52
C VAL A 192 13.41 8.93 -2.51
N LEU A 193 12.77 9.30 -1.41
CA LEU A 193 12.35 8.38 -0.35
C LEU A 193 10.98 8.75 0.20
N PRO A 194 10.16 7.78 0.66
CA PRO A 194 8.92 8.10 1.36
C PRO A 194 9.21 8.89 2.63
N ALA A 195 8.36 9.83 2.98
CA ALA A 195 8.48 10.68 4.17
C ALA A 195 8.77 9.88 5.44
N THR A 196 8.10 8.73 5.60
CA THR A 196 8.32 7.78 6.70
C THR A 196 9.80 7.37 6.86
N VAL A 197 10.52 7.15 5.75
CA VAL A 197 11.95 6.78 5.76
C VAL A 197 12.84 8.02 5.72
N ALA A 198 12.43 9.05 5.01
CA ALA A 198 13.15 10.31 4.87
C ALA A 198 13.40 10.97 6.23
N ASN A 199 12.41 10.97 7.15
CA ASN A 199 12.56 11.53 8.49
C ASN A 199 13.77 10.93 9.25
N GLY A 200 13.98 9.62 9.15
CA GLY A 200 15.16 8.99 9.76
C GLY A 200 16.48 9.45 9.12
N ALA A 201 16.52 9.61 7.80
CA ALA A 201 17.70 10.11 7.09
C ALA A 201 18.00 11.59 7.42
N LEU A 202 16.95 12.42 7.59
CA LEU A 202 17.06 13.81 8.01
C LEU A 202 17.54 13.92 9.47
N ALA A 203 16.91 13.17 10.38
CA ALA A 203 17.25 13.18 11.80
C ALA A 203 18.68 12.68 12.08
N SER A 204 19.17 11.69 11.31
CA SER A 204 20.54 11.19 11.42
C SER A 204 21.60 12.09 10.77
N GLY A 205 21.20 13.16 10.08
CA GLY A 205 22.10 14.01 9.32
C GLY A 205 22.68 13.35 8.05
N ALA A 206 22.12 12.23 7.60
CA ALA A 206 22.56 11.57 6.37
C ALA A 206 22.19 12.39 5.11
N ALA A 207 21.10 13.14 5.20
CA ALA A 207 20.57 13.93 4.10
C ALA A 207 19.92 15.23 4.57
N ARG A 208 19.59 16.10 3.62
CA ARG A 208 18.72 17.26 3.79
C ARG A 208 17.58 17.24 2.79
N LEU A 209 16.47 17.82 3.17
CA LEU A 209 15.28 17.95 2.33
C LEU A 209 15.50 19.00 1.24
N LEU A 210 15.12 18.66 0.01
CA LEU A 210 15.04 19.59 -1.14
C LEU A 210 13.61 20.06 -1.38
N GLY A 211 12.62 19.22 -1.10
CA GLY A 211 11.20 19.47 -1.29
C GLY A 211 10.41 18.18 -1.34
N TRP A 212 9.10 18.31 -1.47
CA TRP A 212 8.15 17.19 -1.49
C TRP A 212 7.57 17.00 -2.88
N GLY A 213 7.33 15.75 -3.28
CA GLY A 213 6.62 15.42 -4.51
C GLY A 213 5.23 16.04 -4.56
N SER A 214 4.53 16.14 -3.43
CA SER A 214 3.22 16.79 -3.31
C SER A 214 3.19 18.26 -3.75
N ASP A 215 4.31 18.97 -3.59
CA ASP A 215 4.44 20.38 -4.00
C ASP A 215 4.79 20.48 -5.50
N GLU A 216 5.26 19.38 -6.08
CA GLU A 216 5.64 19.34 -7.48
C GLU A 216 4.48 18.92 -8.39
N ALA A 217 3.82 17.81 -8.10
CA ALA A 217 2.65 17.34 -8.84
C ALA A 217 1.82 16.36 -8.00
N PRO A 218 0.49 16.54 -7.91
CA PRO A 218 -0.36 15.53 -7.27
C PRO A 218 -0.47 14.28 -8.14
N TRP A 219 -0.46 13.08 -7.53
CA TRP A 219 -0.57 11.83 -8.25
C TRP A 219 -1.07 10.67 -7.38
N GLN A 220 -1.57 9.60 -8.02
CA GLN A 220 -1.97 8.36 -7.35
C GLN A 220 -0.72 7.53 -7.06
N ILE A 221 -0.40 7.31 -5.80
CA ILE A 221 0.81 6.57 -5.41
C ILE A 221 0.70 5.10 -5.78
N GLY A 222 -0.42 4.46 -5.43
CA GLY A 222 -0.53 3.03 -5.57
C GLY A 222 -1.95 2.51 -5.48
N ALA A 223 -2.04 1.20 -5.36
CA ALA A 223 -3.30 0.46 -5.37
C ALA A 223 -3.26 -0.78 -4.47
N ALA A 224 -4.45 -1.29 -4.15
CA ALA A 224 -4.65 -2.68 -3.81
C ALA A 224 -4.85 -3.48 -5.12
N PHE A 225 -4.22 -4.64 -5.22
CA PHE A 225 -4.32 -5.53 -6.37
C PHE A 225 -4.36 -6.99 -5.93
N ALA A 226 -5.15 -7.79 -6.64
CA ALA A 226 -5.34 -9.21 -6.38
C ALA A 226 -4.45 -10.05 -7.32
N SER A 227 -3.89 -11.14 -6.80
CA SER A 227 -3.20 -12.15 -7.61
C SER A 227 -4.18 -12.90 -8.52
N ALA A 228 -3.70 -13.47 -9.62
CA ALA A 228 -4.52 -14.33 -10.48
C ALA A 228 -5.09 -15.53 -9.71
N LYS A 229 -4.37 -16.00 -8.67
CA LYS A 229 -4.77 -17.14 -7.83
C LYS A 229 -6.09 -16.88 -7.08
N ILE A 230 -6.29 -15.65 -6.52
CA ILE A 230 -7.49 -15.32 -5.75
C ILE A 230 -8.59 -14.70 -6.60
N LYS A 231 -8.32 -14.33 -7.86
CA LYS A 231 -9.25 -13.59 -8.73
C LYS A 231 -10.61 -14.29 -8.91
N ALA A 232 -10.66 -15.62 -8.82
CA ALA A 232 -11.90 -16.40 -8.89
C ALA A 232 -12.71 -16.37 -7.59
N ASP A 233 -12.10 -16.03 -6.44
CA ASP A 233 -12.77 -15.92 -5.15
C ASP A 233 -13.28 -14.48 -4.94
N GLU A 234 -14.34 -14.12 -5.70
CA GLU A 234 -14.94 -12.78 -5.65
C GLU A 234 -15.40 -12.40 -4.25
N LYS A 235 -15.87 -13.40 -3.47
CA LYS A 235 -16.33 -13.18 -2.11
C LYS A 235 -15.16 -12.74 -1.21
N ALA A 236 -14.03 -13.46 -1.25
CA ALA A 236 -12.87 -13.10 -0.43
C ALA A 236 -12.31 -11.71 -0.80
N ILE A 237 -12.27 -11.36 -2.09
CA ILE A 237 -11.87 -10.02 -2.53
C ILE A 237 -12.88 -8.97 -2.05
N GLY A 238 -14.18 -9.24 -2.17
CA GLY A 238 -15.25 -8.35 -1.71
C GLY A 238 -15.19 -8.10 -0.20
N ASP A 239 -15.02 -9.16 0.59
CA ASP A 239 -14.87 -9.08 2.05
C ASP A 239 -13.61 -8.28 2.44
N PHE A 240 -12.47 -8.54 1.77
CA PHE A 240 -11.26 -7.75 1.96
C PHE A 240 -11.48 -6.27 1.67
N LEU A 241 -12.11 -5.94 0.54
CA LEU A 241 -12.37 -4.55 0.15
C LEU A 241 -13.35 -3.86 1.09
N ALA A 242 -14.36 -4.57 1.60
CA ALA A 242 -15.27 -4.02 2.59
C ALA A 242 -14.53 -3.62 3.88
N ALA A 243 -13.67 -4.49 4.40
CA ALA A 243 -12.85 -4.21 5.57
C ALA A 243 -11.80 -3.12 5.30
N TYR A 244 -11.12 -3.18 4.15
CA TYR A 244 -10.12 -2.19 3.75
C TYR A 244 -10.72 -0.79 3.61
N ARG A 245 -11.89 -0.66 2.98
CA ARG A 245 -12.60 0.64 2.86
C ARG A 245 -13.04 1.19 4.22
N ARG A 246 -13.39 0.35 5.20
CA ARG A 246 -13.60 0.80 6.59
C ARG A 246 -12.33 1.42 7.17
N GLY A 247 -11.17 0.80 6.91
CA GLY A 247 -9.86 1.33 7.30
C GLY A 247 -9.53 2.65 6.60
N CYS A 248 -9.77 2.75 5.29
CA CYS A 248 -9.59 3.97 4.51
C CYS A 248 -10.47 5.11 5.02
N LYS A 249 -11.76 4.82 5.25
CA LYS A 249 -12.70 5.82 5.77
C LYS A 249 -12.28 6.32 7.15
N LEU A 250 -11.88 5.42 8.05
CA LEU A 250 -11.43 5.80 9.39
C LEU A 250 -10.15 6.66 9.32
N PHE A 251 -9.18 6.26 8.48
CA PHE A 251 -7.96 7.02 8.24
C PHE A 251 -8.28 8.42 7.75
N HIS A 252 -9.09 8.53 6.69
CA HIS A 252 -9.52 9.80 6.12
C HIS A 252 -10.21 10.69 7.14
N ASP A 253 -11.26 10.18 7.80
CA ASP A 253 -12.11 10.98 8.69
C ASP A 253 -11.36 11.46 9.94
N LYS A 254 -10.38 10.70 10.43
CA LYS A 254 -9.72 10.97 11.71
C LYS A 254 -8.27 11.46 11.59
N LEU A 255 -7.58 11.13 10.52
CA LEU A 255 -6.16 11.47 10.35
C LEU A 255 -5.94 12.52 9.27
N ASP A 256 -6.64 12.43 8.12
CA ASP A 256 -6.50 13.38 7.02
C ASP A 256 -7.28 14.68 7.26
N GLN A 257 -8.41 14.60 7.99
CA GLN A 257 -9.21 15.79 8.29
C GLN A 257 -8.61 16.59 9.44
N LYS A 258 -8.42 17.90 9.21
CA LYS A 258 -7.98 18.83 10.25
C LYS A 258 -9.10 18.98 11.29
N GLY A 259 -8.77 18.81 12.58
CA GLY A 259 -9.68 19.10 13.70
C GLY A 259 -10.29 17.87 14.41
N ALA A 260 -9.94 16.66 14.02
CA ALA A 260 -10.29 15.49 14.83
C ALA A 260 -9.59 15.57 16.21
N PRO A 261 -10.29 15.28 17.33
CA PRO A 261 -9.71 15.34 18.67
C PRO A 261 -8.51 14.40 18.82
N GLU A 262 -7.50 14.83 19.57
CA GLU A 262 -6.31 13.98 19.83
C GLU A 262 -6.66 12.66 20.51
N THR A 263 -7.71 12.64 21.33
CA THR A 263 -8.23 11.42 21.95
C THR A 263 -8.72 10.39 20.93
N GLU A 264 -9.07 10.81 19.72
CA GLU A 264 -9.46 9.91 18.63
C GLU A 264 -8.28 9.60 17.70
N ARG A 265 -7.40 10.58 17.47
CA ARG A 265 -6.22 10.45 16.59
C ARG A 265 -5.10 9.64 17.24
N GLY A 266 -4.79 9.91 18.50
CA GLY A 266 -3.65 9.31 19.22
C GLY A 266 -3.62 7.78 19.10
N PRO A 267 -4.67 7.05 19.47
CA PRO A 267 -4.69 5.58 19.36
C PRO A 267 -4.49 5.06 17.94
N LEU A 268 -4.96 5.78 16.92
CA LEU A 268 -4.79 5.41 15.51
C LEU A 268 -3.34 5.63 15.05
N LEU A 269 -2.73 6.76 15.47
CA LEU A 269 -1.32 7.04 15.21
C LEU A 269 -0.42 6.02 15.91
N GLU A 270 -0.70 5.64 17.15
CA GLU A 270 0.01 4.59 17.87
C GLU A 270 -0.07 3.23 17.15
N THR A 271 -1.24 2.90 16.60
CA THR A 271 -1.41 1.68 15.81
C THR A 271 -0.50 1.71 14.57
N ILE A 272 -0.53 2.78 13.78
CA ILE A 272 0.32 2.91 12.60
C ILE A 272 1.80 2.93 12.98
N ALA A 273 2.16 3.60 14.07
CA ALA A 273 3.52 3.70 14.60
C ALA A 273 4.12 2.31 14.92
N ARG A 274 3.35 1.42 15.52
CA ARG A 274 3.78 0.03 15.80
C ARG A 274 4.13 -0.71 14.50
N TYR A 275 3.31 -0.60 13.45
CA TYR A 275 3.55 -1.28 12.17
C TYR A 275 4.71 -0.66 11.38
N THR A 276 4.87 0.65 11.46
CA THR A 276 5.95 1.38 10.76
C THR A 276 7.26 1.42 11.53
N GLN A 277 7.25 1.00 12.82
CA GLN A 277 8.40 1.08 13.73
C GLN A 277 8.89 2.53 13.93
N GLN A 278 7.95 3.46 14.01
CA GLN A 278 8.18 4.88 14.22
C GLN A 278 7.52 5.38 15.51
N LYS A 279 7.74 6.64 15.84
CA LYS A 279 7.01 7.32 16.90
C LYS A 279 5.68 7.87 16.34
N PRO A 280 4.62 7.97 17.16
CA PRO A 280 3.34 8.51 16.71
C PRO A 280 3.44 9.92 16.12
N GLU A 281 4.30 10.79 16.67
CA GLU A 281 4.54 12.14 16.16
C GLU A 281 5.19 12.14 14.77
N ASP A 282 6.08 11.20 14.47
CA ASP A 282 6.70 11.06 13.16
C ASP A 282 5.68 10.56 12.13
N VAL A 283 4.80 9.63 12.53
CA VAL A 283 3.68 9.19 11.70
C VAL A 283 2.73 10.36 11.39
N ALA A 284 2.36 11.14 12.41
CA ALA A 284 1.47 12.28 12.26
C ALA A 284 2.01 13.34 11.28
N ALA A 285 3.34 13.50 11.23
CA ALA A 285 4.03 14.42 10.31
C ALA A 285 4.12 13.90 8.86
N THR A 286 3.82 12.61 8.61
CA THR A 286 4.04 11.94 7.31
C THR A 286 2.81 11.17 6.84
N LEU A 287 1.61 11.61 7.24
CA LEU A 287 0.37 11.01 6.79
C LEU A 287 0.20 11.23 5.28
N ALA A 288 -0.16 10.15 4.59
CA ALA A 288 -0.57 10.23 3.20
C ALA A 288 -2.05 10.59 3.10
N TYR A 289 -2.49 11.19 2.00
CA TYR A 289 -3.91 11.33 1.73
C TYR A 289 -4.51 10.00 1.30
N VAL A 290 -5.60 9.59 1.94
CA VAL A 290 -6.31 8.34 1.66
C VAL A 290 -7.77 8.64 1.28
N GLU A 291 -8.19 8.22 0.09
CA GLU A 291 -9.60 8.32 -0.33
C GLU A 291 -10.48 7.42 0.55
N PRO A 292 -11.59 7.94 1.13
CA PRO A 292 -12.39 7.18 2.11
C PRO A 292 -12.98 5.88 1.56
N ASP A 293 -13.27 5.84 0.25
CA ASP A 293 -13.81 4.66 -0.45
C ASP A 293 -12.74 3.84 -1.18
N ALA A 294 -11.46 4.11 -0.93
CA ALA A 294 -10.34 3.54 -1.67
C ALA A 294 -10.47 3.76 -3.19
N LYS A 295 -10.95 4.93 -3.60
CA LYS A 295 -11.16 5.30 -5.00
C LYS A 295 -9.84 5.50 -5.71
N LEU A 296 -9.77 5.11 -6.99
CA LEU A 296 -8.65 5.36 -7.88
C LEU A 296 -8.86 6.64 -8.67
N ASP A 297 -7.81 7.42 -8.86
CA ASP A 297 -7.73 8.48 -9.86
C ASP A 297 -7.41 7.85 -11.23
N LEU A 298 -8.44 7.39 -11.91
CA LEU A 298 -8.29 6.65 -13.17
C LEU A 298 -7.53 7.42 -14.26
N PRO A 299 -7.78 8.74 -14.45
CA PRO A 299 -6.98 9.54 -15.38
C PRO A 299 -5.49 9.54 -15.02
N ASN A 300 -5.16 9.65 -13.75
CA ASN A 300 -3.77 9.64 -13.31
C ASN A 300 -3.12 8.26 -13.49
N VAL A 301 -3.85 7.17 -13.20
CA VAL A 301 -3.34 5.81 -13.44
C VAL A 301 -3.11 5.56 -14.94
N ALA A 302 -3.99 6.04 -15.81
CA ALA A 302 -3.80 5.97 -17.27
C ALA A 302 -2.53 6.73 -17.69
N HIS A 303 -2.35 7.96 -17.19
CA HIS A 303 -1.15 8.74 -17.45
C HIS A 303 0.14 8.03 -17.00
N GLN A 304 0.12 7.36 -15.84
CA GLN A 304 1.28 6.58 -15.38
C GLN A 304 1.62 5.44 -16.34
N ILE A 305 0.62 4.70 -16.82
CA ILE A 305 0.83 3.63 -17.79
C ILE A 305 1.46 4.20 -19.07
N GLU A 306 0.89 5.28 -19.63
CA GLU A 306 1.39 5.94 -20.82
C GLU A 306 2.82 6.46 -20.63
N TRP A 307 3.10 7.05 -19.47
CA TRP A 307 4.43 7.53 -19.12
C TRP A 307 5.46 6.40 -19.12
N TYR A 308 5.16 5.29 -18.42
CA TYR A 308 6.06 4.13 -18.40
C TYR A 308 6.23 3.48 -19.78
N GLN A 309 5.17 3.48 -20.61
CA GLN A 309 5.23 3.03 -21.99
C GLN A 309 6.10 3.94 -22.84
N GLY A 310 6.02 5.25 -22.63
CA GLY A 310 6.87 6.26 -23.28
C GLY A 310 8.34 6.11 -22.96
N GLN A 311 8.64 5.71 -21.70
CA GLN A 311 10.01 5.39 -21.24
C GLN A 311 10.51 4.00 -21.69
N GLY A 312 9.66 3.18 -22.30
CA GLY A 312 10.01 1.81 -22.70
C GLY A 312 10.06 0.81 -21.54
N PHE A 313 9.50 1.13 -20.37
CA PHE A 313 9.48 0.26 -19.19
C PHE A 313 8.25 -0.63 -19.11
N VAL A 314 7.20 -0.29 -19.85
CA VAL A 314 5.93 -1.01 -19.91
C VAL A 314 5.59 -1.32 -21.35
N ASP A 315 5.09 -2.54 -21.60
CA ASP A 315 4.65 -3.00 -22.91
C ASP A 315 3.50 -2.12 -23.46
N LYS A 316 3.53 -1.78 -24.73
CA LYS A 316 2.51 -0.93 -25.37
C LYS A 316 1.21 -1.69 -25.74
N GLY A 317 1.16 -3.00 -25.47
CA GLY A 317 0.06 -3.87 -25.90
C GLY A 317 -1.21 -3.78 -25.04
N PHE A 318 -1.25 -2.95 -24.00
CA PHE A 318 -2.39 -2.80 -23.11
C PHE A 318 -2.54 -1.35 -22.60
N GLY A 319 -3.73 -1.03 -22.07
CA GLY A 319 -4.03 0.24 -21.43
C GLY A 319 -4.70 0.05 -20.08
N LEU A 320 -5.35 1.09 -19.58
CA LEU A 320 -5.97 1.11 -18.25
C LEU A 320 -6.96 -0.05 -18.03
N GLU A 321 -7.81 -0.34 -18.98
CA GLU A 321 -8.89 -1.34 -18.81
C GLU A 321 -8.36 -2.76 -18.58
N GLN A 322 -7.23 -3.11 -19.17
CA GLN A 322 -6.65 -4.44 -19.03
C GLN A 322 -6.03 -4.69 -17.65
N VAL A 323 -5.63 -3.64 -16.95
CA VAL A 323 -5.00 -3.75 -15.64
C VAL A 323 -6.00 -3.71 -14.47
N LEU A 324 -7.26 -3.29 -14.74
CA LEU A 324 -8.31 -3.14 -13.73
C LEU A 324 -9.21 -4.38 -13.64
N ASP A 325 -9.70 -4.66 -12.43
CA ASP A 325 -10.86 -5.52 -12.25
C ASP A 325 -12.10 -4.66 -12.00
N ARG A 326 -12.88 -4.41 -13.05
CA ARG A 326 -14.05 -3.53 -13.02
C ARG A 326 -15.18 -3.99 -12.10
N ARG A 327 -15.17 -5.24 -11.63
CA ARG A 327 -16.11 -5.72 -10.60
C ARG A 327 -15.93 -5.00 -9.28
N PHE A 328 -14.71 -4.53 -8.98
CA PHE A 328 -14.30 -3.97 -7.68
C PHE A 328 -13.90 -2.50 -7.75
N VAL A 329 -13.33 -2.06 -8.86
CA VAL A 329 -12.87 -0.68 -9.04
C VAL A 329 -14.05 0.25 -9.23
N LYS A 330 -14.15 1.23 -8.30
CA LYS A 330 -15.04 2.38 -8.42
C LYS A 330 -14.23 3.54 -9.02
N GLY A 331 -14.70 4.11 -10.09
CA GLY A 331 -14.13 5.24 -10.78
C GLY A 331 -14.85 6.54 -10.48
#